data_6e75325a879935fc8f243ad6e0c7edfc
#
_entry.id   6e75325a879935fc8f243ad6e0c7edfc
#
_cell.length_a   1.000
_cell.length_b   1.000
_cell.length_c   1.000
_cell.angle_alpha   90.00
_cell.angle_beta   90.00
_cell.angle_gamma   90.00
#
_symmetry.space_group_name_H-M   'P 1'
#
loop_
_entity.id
_entity.type
_entity.pdbx_description
1 polymer ?
#
loop_
_entity_poly.entity_id
_entity_poly.type
_entity_poly.pdbx_seq_one_letter_code
_entity_poly.pdbx_strand_id
1 'polypeptide(L)'
;MNILVLDTIHGGKTIAGYLTASGCICDTVDVYRHESGISEDEAVRNLTLKRYDFVCAPVHLSPGHCILKSAAAEGIPVISHHEVVSLIVSGLSDTDANSENAKPIIEITGTRGKTTTAYALSHMLSRVIPQKNKTNDSETGESGILHTSRETVTVPDGRVLQRVSITPASSIMPALYALKNNLWFVAEESLGICGFGNLAVLTSTEDYPCADKKRSALAVKLASMAKCGRVLVGYGADKRKVLETIESLPQSQRIPEERLFFASDAVRVEDGVCGYGNGSGGFSNPLLYLEGYKQAIATAAAAACLLGYNPDSLSGFTSVPGRLSLTRENGITVIDNSNSGTNRNTSVIAAEYARRTENAGIILVIGIESETVCEGFPKEDVTSAIAEIKPECAVVVGDSLKGIVQEDFDNTSDNTIIYHADNLESGRKRALEIAGVSGNEAKQGDCGGKTVILCVKTWR
;
A
#
# COMPACT_ATOMS: atom_id res chain seq x y z
N MET A 1 -15.35 27.14 15.83
CA MET A 1 -14.59 26.23 16.71
C MET A 1 -13.13 26.63 16.67
N ASN A 2 -12.43 26.52 17.79
CA ASN A 2 -11.00 26.77 17.91
C ASN A 2 -10.28 25.41 18.04
N ILE A 3 -9.35 25.11 17.18
CA ILE A 3 -8.76 23.79 17.06
C ILE A 3 -7.24 23.89 17.09
N LEU A 4 -6.60 23.05 17.88
CA LEU A 4 -5.15 22.87 17.85
C LEU A 4 -4.80 21.67 16.99
N VAL A 5 -4.08 21.87 15.87
CA VAL A 5 -3.69 20.80 14.96
C VAL A 5 -2.20 20.51 15.11
N LEU A 6 -1.86 19.29 15.51
CA LEU A 6 -0.49 18.83 15.70
C LEU A 6 0.06 18.16 14.43
N ASP A 7 1.39 18.18 14.29
CA ASP A 7 2.12 17.53 13.18
C ASP A 7 1.88 18.19 11.81
N THR A 8 2.59 19.27 11.57
CA THR A 8 2.51 20.00 10.30
C THR A 8 3.15 19.26 9.12
N ILE A 9 3.95 18.21 9.37
CA ILE A 9 4.71 17.47 8.34
C ILE A 9 3.86 16.38 7.69
N HIS A 10 3.13 15.58 8.48
CA HIS A 10 2.37 14.43 7.99
C HIS A 10 0.90 14.76 7.73
N GLY A 11 0.59 15.97 7.29
CA GLY A 11 -0.73 16.36 6.81
C GLY A 11 -1.51 17.34 7.69
N GLY A 12 -1.01 17.69 8.88
CA GLY A 12 -1.71 18.64 9.76
C GLY A 12 -1.96 20.00 9.12
N LYS A 13 -1.03 20.54 8.29
CA LYS A 13 -1.26 21.79 7.54
C LYS A 13 -2.46 21.68 6.59
N THR A 14 -2.58 20.55 5.89
CA THR A 14 -3.71 20.30 4.98
C THR A 14 -5.01 20.22 5.75
N ILE A 15 -5.05 19.49 6.88
CA ILE A 15 -6.21 19.41 7.76
C ILE A 15 -6.61 20.79 8.25
N ALA A 16 -5.66 21.58 8.81
CA ALA A 16 -5.90 22.93 9.29
C ALA A 16 -6.45 23.86 8.18
N GLY A 17 -5.94 23.73 6.95
CA GLY A 17 -6.43 24.45 5.78
C GLY A 17 -7.91 24.18 5.48
N TYR A 18 -8.33 22.91 5.44
CA TYR A 18 -9.73 22.54 5.23
C TYR A 18 -10.64 23.00 6.38
N LEU A 19 -10.19 22.86 7.63
CA LEU A 19 -10.94 23.33 8.80
C LEU A 19 -11.11 24.85 8.79
N THR A 20 -10.06 25.60 8.44
CA THR A 20 -10.10 27.07 8.32
C THR A 20 -11.04 27.49 7.18
N ALA A 21 -10.98 26.82 6.03
CA ALA A 21 -11.92 27.08 4.93
C ALA A 21 -13.37 26.79 5.31
N SER A 22 -13.60 25.90 6.30
CA SER A 22 -14.93 25.62 6.88
C SER A 22 -15.31 26.54 8.03
N GLY A 23 -14.57 27.63 8.28
CA GLY A 23 -14.88 28.65 9.29
C GLY A 23 -14.35 28.35 10.70
N CYS A 24 -13.45 27.39 10.88
CA CYS A 24 -12.77 27.16 12.14
C CYS A 24 -11.53 28.05 12.28
N ILE A 25 -11.14 28.33 13.53
CA ILE A 25 -9.87 29.00 13.88
C ILE A 25 -8.88 27.88 14.26
N CYS A 26 -7.76 27.79 13.55
CA CYS A 26 -6.79 26.73 13.76
C CYS A 26 -5.41 27.28 14.12
N ASP A 27 -4.88 26.84 15.25
CA ASP A 27 -3.44 26.92 15.51
C ASP A 27 -2.79 25.60 15.13
N THR A 28 -1.54 25.67 14.66
CA THR A 28 -0.78 24.45 14.28
C THR A 28 0.51 24.37 15.08
N VAL A 29 0.97 23.15 15.40
CA VAL A 29 2.26 22.89 16.05
C VAL A 29 3.03 21.85 15.25
N ASP A 30 4.28 22.16 14.91
CA ASP A 30 5.22 21.20 14.37
C ASP A 30 5.92 20.44 15.50
N VAL A 31 5.36 19.31 15.87
CA VAL A 31 5.82 18.47 16.99
C VAL A 31 7.09 17.66 16.70
N TYR A 32 7.61 17.72 15.49
CA TYR A 32 8.79 16.92 15.07
C TYR A 32 10.01 17.80 14.74
N ARG A 33 9.83 18.90 14.02
CA ARG A 33 10.92 19.76 13.59
C ARG A 33 10.95 21.11 14.29
N HIS A 34 9.83 21.51 14.90
CA HIS A 34 9.66 22.80 15.58
C HIS A 34 9.90 24.01 14.67
N GLU A 35 9.65 23.86 13.36
CA GLU A 35 9.95 24.88 12.34
C GLU A 35 8.73 25.73 11.96
N SER A 36 7.52 25.33 12.33
CA SER A 36 6.30 26.02 11.90
C SER A 36 5.16 25.94 12.91
N GLY A 37 4.26 26.93 12.88
CA GLY A 37 3.15 27.05 13.81
C GLY A 37 3.53 27.77 15.10
N ILE A 38 2.71 27.65 16.13
CA ILE A 38 3.03 28.14 17.49
C ILE A 38 3.96 27.14 18.21
N SER A 39 4.65 27.62 19.24
CA SER A 39 5.51 26.74 20.05
C SER A 39 4.70 25.78 20.92
N GLU A 40 5.32 24.67 21.35
CA GLU A 40 4.68 23.72 22.28
C GLU A 40 4.32 24.39 23.61
N ASP A 41 5.18 25.26 24.14
CA ASP A 41 4.92 26.00 25.37
C ASP A 41 3.72 26.94 25.24
N GLU A 42 3.57 27.56 24.08
CA GLU A 42 2.40 28.42 23.80
C GLU A 42 1.14 27.56 23.65
N ALA A 43 1.21 26.45 22.99
CA ALA A 43 0.10 25.49 22.87
C ALA A 43 -0.35 24.98 24.23
N VAL A 44 0.57 24.58 25.10
CA VAL A 44 0.27 24.16 26.48
C VAL A 44 -0.39 25.29 27.28
N ARG A 45 0.13 26.54 27.21
CA ARG A 45 -0.51 27.69 27.85
C ARG A 45 -1.94 27.94 27.36
N ASN A 46 -2.13 27.85 26.03
CA ASN A 46 -3.46 28.05 25.44
C ASN A 46 -4.45 26.94 25.83
N LEU A 47 -3.99 25.67 26.00
CA LEU A 47 -4.78 24.58 26.55
C LEU A 47 -5.22 24.89 27.99
N THR A 48 -4.31 25.33 28.87
CA THR A 48 -4.61 25.70 30.26
C THR A 48 -5.64 26.86 30.34
N LEU A 49 -5.63 27.77 29.37
CA LEU A 49 -6.61 28.84 29.22
C LEU A 49 -7.91 28.38 28.54
N LYS A 50 -8.06 27.09 28.24
CA LYS A 50 -9.24 26.49 27.57
C LYS A 50 -9.62 27.19 26.27
N ARG A 51 -8.60 27.55 25.46
CA ARG A 51 -8.81 28.25 24.18
C ARG A 51 -9.22 27.33 23.04
N TYR A 52 -9.06 26.01 23.18
CA TYR A 52 -9.39 25.07 22.15
C TYR A 52 -10.57 24.18 22.51
N ASP A 53 -11.42 23.92 21.53
CA ASP A 53 -12.55 23.00 21.64
C ASP A 53 -12.07 21.53 21.57
N PHE A 54 -11.02 21.26 20.78
CA PHE A 54 -10.32 19.96 20.75
C PHE A 54 -8.91 20.08 20.18
N VAL A 55 -8.12 19.02 20.36
CA VAL A 55 -6.79 18.82 19.75
C VAL A 55 -6.88 17.76 18.68
N CYS A 56 -6.44 18.09 17.46
CA CYS A 56 -6.28 17.16 16.35
C CYS A 56 -4.84 16.63 16.33
N ALA A 57 -4.64 15.33 16.55
CA ALA A 57 -3.32 14.73 16.70
C ALA A 57 -3.13 13.48 15.84
N PRO A 58 -1.91 13.20 15.32
CA PRO A 58 -1.64 11.97 14.63
C PRO A 58 -1.60 10.78 15.61
N VAL A 59 -2.06 9.61 15.18
CA VAL A 59 -2.12 8.41 16.02
C VAL A 59 -0.74 7.88 16.45
N HIS A 60 0.32 8.23 15.74
CA HIS A 60 1.69 7.85 16.04
C HIS A 60 2.40 8.80 17.02
N LEU A 61 1.78 9.91 17.39
CA LEU A 61 2.33 10.78 18.43
C LEU A 61 2.24 10.08 19.79
N SER A 62 3.32 10.15 20.56
CA SER A 62 3.38 9.55 21.89
C SER A 62 2.26 10.06 22.80
N PRO A 63 1.49 9.17 23.47
CA PRO A 63 0.55 9.61 24.50
C PRO A 63 1.19 10.37 25.66
N GLY A 64 2.52 10.26 25.80
CA GLY A 64 3.31 10.99 26.80
C GLY A 64 3.73 12.40 26.38
N HIS A 65 3.38 12.85 25.16
CA HIS A 65 3.70 14.19 24.68
C HIS A 65 3.09 15.28 25.57
N CYS A 66 3.82 16.38 25.82
CA CYS A 66 3.41 17.44 26.76
C CYS A 66 2.03 18.02 26.42
N ILE A 67 1.77 18.30 25.14
CA ILE A 67 0.49 18.84 24.66
C ILE A 67 -0.66 17.86 24.93
N LEU A 68 -0.49 16.55 24.65
CA LEU A 68 -1.53 15.54 24.89
C LEU A 68 -1.83 15.34 26.38
N LYS A 69 -0.79 15.41 27.24
CA LYS A 69 -0.97 15.39 28.69
C LYS A 69 -1.71 16.63 29.22
N SER A 70 -1.36 17.80 28.67
CA SER A 70 -2.05 19.04 29.05
C SER A 70 -3.51 19.00 28.61
N ALA A 71 -3.80 18.59 27.39
CA ALA A 71 -5.18 18.44 26.92
C ALA A 71 -6.01 17.51 27.82
N ALA A 72 -5.42 16.34 28.18
CA ALA A 72 -6.07 15.38 29.08
C ALA A 72 -6.32 15.97 30.49
N ALA A 73 -5.36 16.73 31.04
CA ALA A 73 -5.49 17.38 32.35
C ALA A 73 -6.61 18.45 32.39
N GLU A 74 -6.79 19.15 31.27
CA GLU A 74 -7.83 20.20 31.13
C GLU A 74 -9.17 19.65 30.63
N GLY A 75 -9.27 18.34 30.37
CA GLY A 75 -10.47 17.69 29.85
C GLY A 75 -10.80 18.06 28.39
N ILE A 76 -9.81 18.54 27.63
CA ILE A 76 -10.00 18.91 26.23
C ILE A 76 -9.88 17.62 25.37
N PRO A 77 -10.87 17.29 24.50
CA PRO A 77 -10.86 16.11 23.68
C PRO A 77 -9.66 16.08 22.74
N VAL A 78 -9.06 14.88 22.55
CA VAL A 78 -8.04 14.64 21.53
C VAL A 78 -8.66 13.73 20.48
N ILE A 79 -8.69 14.21 19.22
CA ILE A 79 -9.29 13.52 18.06
C ILE A 79 -8.16 13.24 17.08
N SER A 80 -8.16 12.04 16.48
CA SER A 80 -7.11 11.67 15.54
C SER A 80 -7.23 12.41 14.20
N HIS A 81 -6.11 12.53 13.46
CA HIS A 81 -6.12 13.02 12.07
C HIS A 81 -7.12 12.24 11.21
N HIS A 82 -7.21 10.91 11.37
CA HIS A 82 -8.16 10.06 10.65
C HIS A 82 -9.61 10.49 10.92
N GLU A 83 -9.98 10.66 12.17
CA GLU A 83 -11.34 11.07 12.54
C GLU A 83 -11.67 12.49 12.06
N VAL A 84 -10.71 13.42 12.14
CA VAL A 84 -10.95 14.80 11.66
C VAL A 84 -11.09 14.80 10.12
N VAL A 85 -10.31 13.99 9.40
CA VAL A 85 -10.47 13.82 7.94
C VAL A 85 -11.85 13.27 7.60
N SER A 86 -12.33 12.28 8.35
CA SER A 86 -13.70 11.77 8.19
C SER A 86 -14.75 12.87 8.34
N LEU A 87 -14.61 13.73 9.38
CA LEU A 87 -15.52 14.86 9.61
C LEU A 87 -15.46 15.88 8.46
N ILE A 88 -14.26 16.19 7.95
CA ILE A 88 -14.08 17.11 6.82
C ILE A 88 -14.76 16.55 5.55
N VAL A 89 -14.48 15.29 5.20
CA VAL A 89 -15.06 14.67 4.00
C VAL A 89 -16.58 14.60 4.11
N SER A 90 -17.12 14.14 5.24
CA SER A 90 -18.56 14.07 5.48
C SER A 90 -19.24 15.44 5.51
N GLY A 91 -18.57 16.46 6.06
CA GLY A 91 -19.12 17.82 6.17
C GLY A 91 -19.07 18.63 4.87
N LEU A 92 -18.15 18.31 3.95
CA LEU A 92 -18.00 18.99 2.66
C LEU A 92 -18.65 18.23 1.49
N SER A 93 -19.14 17.00 1.75
CA SER A 93 -19.82 16.21 0.74
C SER A 93 -21.33 16.41 0.82
N ASP A 94 -21.94 16.80 -0.29
CA ASP A 94 -23.41 16.81 -0.46
C ASP A 94 -23.98 15.40 -0.68
N THR A 95 -23.12 14.38 -0.81
CA THR A 95 -23.50 13.02 -1.16
C THR A 95 -23.25 12.08 0.03
N ASP A 96 -24.29 11.36 0.45
CA ASP A 96 -24.14 10.28 1.42
C ASP A 96 -23.47 9.08 0.72
N ALA A 97 -22.28 8.71 1.18
CA ALA A 97 -21.55 7.53 0.70
C ALA A 97 -22.32 6.21 0.92
N ASN A 98 -23.32 6.20 1.80
CA ASN A 98 -24.17 5.06 2.09
C ASN A 98 -25.50 5.07 1.33
N SER A 99 -25.73 6.02 0.42
CA SER A 99 -26.94 6.03 -0.42
C SER A 99 -26.97 4.81 -1.34
N GLU A 100 -28.17 4.32 -1.68
CA GLU A 100 -28.39 3.11 -2.50
C GLU A 100 -27.71 3.15 -3.88
N ASN A 101 -27.46 4.35 -4.41
CA ASN A 101 -26.81 4.60 -5.70
C ASN A 101 -25.34 5.06 -5.59
N ALA A 102 -24.78 5.12 -4.37
CA ALA A 102 -23.40 5.53 -4.17
C ALA A 102 -22.44 4.45 -4.69
N LYS A 103 -21.39 4.91 -5.37
CA LYS A 103 -20.32 4.01 -5.77
C LYS A 103 -19.48 3.61 -4.54
N PRO A 104 -18.86 2.41 -4.55
CA PRO A 104 -18.10 1.95 -3.39
C PRO A 104 -16.92 2.86 -3.07
N ILE A 105 -16.78 3.18 -1.78
CA ILE A 105 -15.62 3.85 -1.19
C ILE A 105 -14.95 2.85 -0.26
N ILE A 106 -13.73 2.44 -0.60
CA ILE A 106 -12.99 1.38 0.05
C ILE A 106 -11.72 1.95 0.65
N GLU A 107 -11.58 1.88 1.97
CA GLU A 107 -10.39 2.32 2.69
C GLU A 107 -9.57 1.09 3.10
N ILE A 108 -8.26 1.09 2.79
CA ILE A 108 -7.39 -0.07 2.96
C ILE A 108 -6.24 0.27 3.89
N THR A 109 -6.10 -0.48 4.98
CA THR A 109 -4.95 -0.41 5.87
C THR A 109 -4.35 -1.79 6.13
N GLY A 110 -3.20 -1.82 6.76
CA GLY A 110 -2.45 -3.04 7.09
C GLY A 110 -0.95 -2.76 7.10
N THR A 111 -0.16 -3.73 7.52
CA THR A 111 1.31 -3.63 7.49
C THR A 111 1.83 -3.95 6.09
N ARG A 112 1.30 -4.99 5.46
CA ARG A 112 1.66 -5.45 4.11
C ARG A 112 0.43 -5.62 3.22
N GLY A 113 0.64 -5.73 1.91
CA GLY A 113 -0.39 -6.06 0.94
C GLY A 113 -1.32 -4.93 0.51
N LYS A 114 -1.33 -3.78 1.20
CA LYS A 114 -2.23 -2.65 0.91
C LYS A 114 -2.25 -2.25 -0.57
N THR A 115 -1.09 -1.86 -1.11
CA THR A 115 -0.97 -1.38 -2.49
C THR A 115 -1.44 -2.44 -3.49
N THR A 116 -1.01 -3.70 -3.31
CA THR A 116 -1.40 -4.80 -4.22
C THR A 116 -2.90 -5.06 -4.18
N THR A 117 -3.51 -5.04 -2.98
CA THR A 117 -4.96 -5.17 -2.82
C THR A 117 -5.71 -3.99 -3.45
N ALA A 118 -5.20 -2.76 -3.28
CA ALA A 118 -5.79 -1.56 -3.89
C ALA A 118 -5.78 -1.64 -5.43
N TYR A 119 -4.66 -2.06 -6.03
CA TYR A 119 -4.59 -2.26 -7.48
C TYR A 119 -5.49 -3.38 -7.97
N ALA A 120 -5.57 -4.52 -7.26
CA ALA A 120 -6.46 -5.62 -7.61
C ALA A 120 -7.95 -5.19 -7.55
N LEU A 121 -8.35 -4.45 -6.50
CA LEU A 121 -9.69 -3.88 -6.39
C LEU A 121 -9.98 -2.86 -7.49
N SER A 122 -9.05 -1.96 -7.78
CA SER A 122 -9.17 -0.98 -8.87
C SER A 122 -9.35 -1.68 -10.22
N HIS A 123 -8.55 -2.72 -10.50
CA HIS A 123 -8.67 -3.53 -11.70
C HIS A 123 -10.05 -4.17 -11.82
N MET A 124 -10.56 -4.75 -10.75
CA MET A 124 -11.89 -5.37 -10.72
C MET A 124 -13.00 -4.32 -10.89
N LEU A 125 -12.99 -3.27 -10.08
CA LEU A 125 -14.04 -2.25 -10.10
C LEU A 125 -14.14 -1.54 -11.46
N SER A 126 -13.01 -1.28 -12.13
CA SER A 126 -13.00 -0.66 -13.46
C SER A 126 -13.67 -1.50 -14.55
N ARG A 127 -13.84 -2.81 -14.32
CA ARG A 127 -14.49 -3.74 -15.26
C ARG A 127 -15.95 -4.01 -14.95
N VAL A 128 -16.31 -3.98 -13.67
CA VAL A 128 -17.69 -4.28 -13.25
C VAL A 128 -18.55 -3.03 -13.08
N ILE A 129 -17.93 -1.86 -12.88
CA ILE A 129 -18.63 -0.57 -12.78
C ILE A 129 -18.41 0.19 -14.08
N PRO A 130 -19.45 0.40 -14.90
CA PRO A 130 -19.31 1.07 -16.19
C PRO A 130 -18.83 2.52 -16.01
N GLN A 131 -18.07 2.98 -17.00
CA GLN A 131 -17.68 4.39 -17.12
C GLN A 131 -18.92 5.28 -17.28
N LYS A 132 -18.89 6.48 -16.73
CA LYS A 132 -19.88 7.49 -17.10
C LYS A 132 -19.75 7.79 -18.60
N ASN A 133 -20.85 7.72 -19.32
CA ASN A 133 -20.89 8.15 -20.73
C ASN A 133 -20.37 9.60 -20.81
N LYS A 134 -19.48 9.86 -21.78
CA LYS A 134 -19.05 11.22 -22.11
C LYS A 134 -20.29 12.05 -22.44
N THR A 135 -20.73 12.87 -21.52
CA THR A 135 -21.64 13.97 -21.83
C THR A 135 -20.80 15.14 -22.30
N ASN A 136 -21.33 16.02 -23.16
CA ASN A 136 -20.60 17.13 -23.77
C ASN A 136 -19.88 18.06 -22.76
N ASP A 137 -20.16 17.94 -21.47
CA ASP A 137 -19.56 18.72 -20.39
C ASP A 137 -18.52 17.97 -19.53
N SER A 138 -18.32 16.65 -19.72
CA SER A 138 -17.29 15.88 -19.01
C SER A 138 -16.35 15.22 -20.02
N GLU A 139 -15.15 15.77 -20.18
CA GLU A 139 -14.10 15.27 -21.09
C GLU A 139 -13.54 13.90 -20.70
N THR A 140 -13.86 13.36 -19.51
CA THR A 140 -13.21 12.17 -18.93
C THR A 140 -14.19 11.03 -18.77
N GLY A 141 -13.86 9.88 -19.38
CA GLY A 141 -14.55 8.60 -19.17
C GLY A 141 -14.12 7.91 -17.85
N GLU A 142 -14.04 8.67 -16.75
CA GLU A 142 -13.59 8.18 -15.44
C GLU A 142 -14.65 7.25 -14.82
N SER A 143 -14.22 6.15 -14.21
CA SER A 143 -15.08 5.27 -13.42
C SER A 143 -14.74 5.33 -11.92
N GLY A 144 -13.51 5.69 -11.58
CA GLY A 144 -13.06 5.73 -10.19
C GLY A 144 -11.73 6.41 -9.96
N ILE A 145 -11.33 6.41 -8.69
CA ILE A 145 -10.07 6.97 -8.19
C ILE A 145 -9.31 5.89 -7.42
N LEU A 146 -8.03 5.74 -7.72
CA LEU A 146 -7.09 4.92 -6.98
C LEU A 146 -6.08 5.81 -6.26
N HIS A 147 -6.05 5.76 -4.92
CA HIS A 147 -5.08 6.45 -4.07
C HIS A 147 -4.15 5.44 -3.39
N THR A 148 -2.87 5.52 -3.67
CA THR A 148 -1.85 4.61 -3.11
C THR A 148 -0.59 5.37 -2.71
N SER A 149 0.34 4.68 -2.06
CA SER A 149 1.67 5.21 -1.72
C SER A 149 2.49 5.65 -2.93
N ARG A 150 2.10 5.29 -4.15
CA ARG A 150 2.76 5.74 -5.39
C ARG A 150 2.22 7.08 -5.89
N GLU A 151 0.92 7.15 -6.01
CA GLU A 151 0.21 8.30 -6.57
C GLU A 151 -1.30 8.14 -6.41
N THR A 152 -2.03 9.20 -6.64
CA THR A 152 -3.48 9.19 -6.81
C THR A 152 -3.79 9.39 -8.28
N VAL A 153 -4.54 8.46 -8.87
CA VAL A 153 -4.89 8.49 -10.29
C VAL A 153 -6.38 8.28 -10.51
N THR A 154 -6.87 8.85 -11.60
CA THR A 154 -8.19 8.50 -12.14
C THR A 154 -8.11 7.19 -12.92
N VAL A 155 -9.18 6.44 -12.96
CA VAL A 155 -9.27 5.14 -13.62
C VAL A 155 -10.43 5.15 -14.60
N PRO A 156 -10.26 4.66 -15.83
CA PRO A 156 -9.12 3.92 -16.38
C PRO A 156 -8.05 4.77 -17.08
N ASP A 157 -8.22 6.07 -17.24
CA ASP A 157 -7.37 6.96 -18.05
C ASP A 157 -5.96 7.20 -17.46
N GLY A 158 -5.76 6.89 -16.17
CA GLY A 158 -4.45 6.99 -15.50
C GLY A 158 -3.98 8.42 -15.25
N ARG A 159 -4.87 9.42 -15.32
CA ARG A 159 -4.51 10.82 -15.06
C ARG A 159 -4.10 11.00 -13.61
N VAL A 160 -2.88 11.47 -13.38
CA VAL A 160 -2.34 11.73 -12.04
C VAL A 160 -3.02 12.98 -11.45
N LEU A 161 -3.65 12.81 -10.27
CA LEU A 161 -4.23 13.91 -9.50
C LEU A 161 -3.22 14.48 -8.49
N GLN A 162 -2.46 13.61 -7.84
CA GLN A 162 -1.43 14.01 -6.87
C GLN A 162 -0.39 12.91 -6.66
N ARG A 163 0.81 13.33 -6.21
CA ARG A 163 1.88 12.42 -5.75
C ARG A 163 2.26 12.82 -4.34
N VAL A 164 1.67 12.15 -3.37
CA VAL A 164 1.84 12.42 -1.93
C VAL A 164 1.82 11.09 -1.17
N SER A 165 2.32 11.11 0.07
CA SER A 165 2.25 9.94 0.96
C SER A 165 0.81 9.64 1.37
N ILE A 166 0.55 8.40 1.77
CA ILE A 166 -0.76 7.90 2.22
C ILE A 166 -1.11 8.31 3.66
N THR A 167 -0.90 9.59 4.01
CA THR A 167 -1.37 10.14 5.28
C THR A 167 -2.88 10.36 5.22
N PRO A 168 -3.60 10.41 6.35
CA PRO A 168 -5.04 10.67 6.35
C PRO A 168 -5.44 11.90 5.53
N ALA A 169 -4.68 12.99 5.66
CA ALA A 169 -4.94 14.25 4.97
C ALA A 169 -4.90 14.15 3.43
N SER A 170 -4.10 13.21 2.89
CA SER A 170 -3.98 13.01 1.45
C SER A 170 -5.22 12.40 0.81
N SER A 171 -6.07 11.76 1.61
CA SER A 171 -7.34 11.19 1.15
C SER A 171 -8.45 12.23 0.96
N ILE A 172 -8.34 13.45 1.55
CA ILE A 172 -9.43 14.46 1.52
C ILE A 172 -9.80 14.84 0.08
N MET A 173 -8.83 15.37 -0.68
CA MET A 173 -9.10 15.85 -2.03
C MET A 173 -9.64 14.76 -2.95
N PRO A 174 -9.02 13.56 -3.07
CA PRO A 174 -9.54 12.53 -3.95
C PRO A 174 -10.87 11.94 -3.50
N ALA A 175 -11.15 11.87 -2.19
CA ALA A 175 -12.45 11.46 -1.68
C ALA A 175 -13.55 12.44 -2.07
N LEU A 176 -13.34 13.74 -1.85
CA LEU A 176 -14.28 14.78 -2.27
C LEU A 176 -14.51 14.78 -3.78
N TYR A 177 -13.45 14.60 -4.57
CA TYR A 177 -13.55 14.48 -6.02
C TYR A 177 -14.39 13.27 -6.43
N ALA A 178 -14.14 12.10 -5.83
CA ALA A 178 -14.89 10.88 -6.10
C ALA A 178 -16.37 11.01 -5.73
N LEU A 179 -16.68 11.53 -4.54
CA LEU A 179 -18.06 11.76 -4.07
C LEU A 179 -18.81 12.73 -4.98
N LYS A 180 -18.21 13.90 -5.28
CA LYS A 180 -18.80 14.91 -6.16
C LYS A 180 -19.14 14.37 -7.56
N ASN A 181 -18.31 13.48 -8.08
CA ASN A 181 -18.47 12.91 -9.43
C ASN A 181 -19.18 11.55 -9.44
N ASN A 182 -19.60 11.03 -8.29
CA ASN A 182 -20.16 9.68 -8.13
C ASN A 182 -19.28 8.61 -8.77
N LEU A 183 -17.97 8.59 -8.38
CA LEU A 183 -16.97 7.61 -8.78
C LEU A 183 -16.69 6.66 -7.62
N TRP A 184 -16.27 5.43 -7.92
CA TRP A 184 -15.71 4.59 -6.86
C TRP A 184 -14.36 5.14 -6.40
N PHE A 185 -14.02 4.91 -5.13
CA PHE A 185 -12.76 5.32 -4.54
C PHE A 185 -12.12 4.17 -3.77
N VAL A 186 -10.87 3.87 -4.09
CA VAL A 186 -10.04 2.91 -3.36
C VAL A 186 -8.84 3.66 -2.80
N ALA A 187 -8.74 3.73 -1.47
CA ALA A 187 -7.70 4.46 -0.77
C ALA A 187 -6.81 3.53 0.07
N GLU A 188 -5.50 3.58 -0.16
CA GLU A 188 -4.51 3.04 0.76
C GLU A 188 -4.22 4.08 1.84
N GLU A 189 -4.29 3.66 3.13
CA GLU A 189 -4.07 4.54 4.27
C GLU A 189 -3.07 3.98 5.28
N SER A 190 -2.34 4.88 5.93
CA SER A 190 -1.33 4.53 6.93
C SER A 190 -1.91 4.55 8.34
N LEU A 191 -1.54 3.54 9.15
CA LEU A 191 -1.87 3.46 10.59
C LEU A 191 -3.37 3.53 10.94
N GLY A 192 -4.24 3.16 10.02
CA GLY A 192 -5.69 3.15 10.22
C GLY A 192 -6.42 3.56 8.97
N ILE A 193 -7.72 3.79 9.10
CA ILE A 193 -8.60 4.34 8.07
C ILE A 193 -9.26 5.62 8.60
N CYS A 194 -9.68 6.50 7.70
CA CYS A 194 -10.43 7.70 8.09
C CYS A 194 -11.86 7.35 8.51
N GLY A 195 -12.50 6.38 7.86
CA GLY A 195 -13.83 5.89 8.24
C GLY A 195 -14.98 6.65 7.57
N PHE A 196 -14.74 7.30 6.43
CA PHE A 196 -15.80 7.87 5.59
C PHE A 196 -16.30 6.90 4.51
N GLY A 197 -15.61 5.76 4.32
CA GLY A 197 -15.96 4.74 3.36
C GLY A 197 -17.05 3.77 3.85
N ASN A 198 -17.59 3.01 2.92
CA ASN A 198 -18.58 1.97 3.20
C ASN A 198 -17.98 0.56 3.34
N LEU A 199 -16.70 0.39 3.04
CA LEU A 199 -15.92 -0.82 3.30
C LEU A 199 -14.51 -0.46 3.79
N ALA A 200 -14.12 -1.01 4.94
CA ALA A 200 -12.75 -1.00 5.44
C ALA A 200 -12.08 -2.35 5.20
N VAL A 201 -10.83 -2.35 4.76
CA VAL A 201 -10.06 -3.58 4.51
C VAL A 201 -8.77 -3.58 5.33
N LEU A 202 -8.60 -4.57 6.21
CA LEU A 202 -7.35 -4.85 6.91
C LEU A 202 -6.59 -5.94 6.16
N THR A 203 -5.52 -5.60 5.45
CA THR A 203 -4.82 -6.55 4.57
C THR A 203 -3.91 -7.54 5.29
N SER A 204 -3.49 -7.25 6.52
CA SER A 204 -2.55 -8.10 7.28
C SER A 204 -2.64 -7.85 8.77
N THR A 205 -2.26 -8.85 9.56
CA THR A 205 -2.33 -8.85 11.04
C THR A 205 -0.97 -8.76 11.72
N GLU A 206 0.12 -8.49 10.96
CA GLU A 206 1.41 -8.21 11.56
C GLU A 206 1.30 -6.94 12.39
N ASP A 207 1.85 -7.02 13.60
CA ASP A 207 1.85 -5.94 14.56
C ASP A 207 3.25 -5.40 14.79
N TYR A 208 3.34 -4.11 15.08
CA TYR A 208 4.56 -3.44 15.51
C TYR A 208 4.23 -2.32 16.50
N PRO A 209 5.18 -2.00 17.40
CA PRO A 209 4.98 -0.91 18.35
C PRO A 209 5.05 0.46 17.65
N CYS A 210 4.09 1.34 17.93
CA CYS A 210 4.07 2.73 17.47
C CYS A 210 3.88 3.69 18.66
N ALA A 211 3.91 5.00 18.42
CA ALA A 211 3.73 6.04 19.43
C ALA A 211 4.69 5.87 20.65
N ASP A 212 6.00 5.87 20.40
CA ASP A 212 7.06 5.55 21.38
C ASP A 212 6.89 4.17 22.02
N LYS A 213 6.52 3.17 21.26
CA LYS A 213 6.27 1.79 21.71
C LYS A 213 5.13 1.65 22.73
N LYS A 214 4.25 2.66 22.85
CA LYS A 214 3.12 2.68 23.81
C LYS A 214 1.82 2.19 23.21
N ARG A 215 1.76 1.96 21.90
CA ARG A 215 0.59 1.46 21.18
C ARG A 215 0.97 0.33 20.25
N SER A 216 0.05 -0.62 20.06
CA SER A 216 0.07 -1.63 19.01
C SER A 216 -0.49 -1.02 17.73
N ALA A 217 0.24 -1.12 16.62
CA ALA A 217 -0.24 -0.64 15.32
C ALA A 217 -1.49 -1.41 14.85
N LEU A 218 -1.60 -2.71 15.17
CA LEU A 218 -2.78 -3.51 14.85
C LEU A 218 -4.00 -3.00 15.62
N ALA A 219 -3.85 -2.75 16.93
CA ALA A 219 -4.93 -2.20 17.76
C ALA A 219 -5.41 -0.83 17.26
N VAL A 220 -4.47 0.07 16.87
CA VAL A 220 -4.80 1.38 16.30
C VAL A 220 -5.59 1.25 14.99
N LYS A 221 -5.17 0.35 14.10
CA LYS A 221 -5.86 0.09 12.82
C LYS A 221 -7.28 -0.44 13.06
N LEU A 222 -7.43 -1.46 13.91
CA LEU A 222 -8.75 -2.04 14.22
C LEU A 222 -9.67 -1.03 14.89
N ALA A 223 -9.16 -0.24 15.85
CA ALA A 223 -9.94 0.82 16.49
C ALA A 223 -10.47 1.86 15.48
N SER A 224 -9.68 2.23 14.47
CA SER A 224 -10.11 3.17 13.42
C SER A 224 -11.27 2.63 12.56
N MET A 225 -11.39 1.30 12.46
CA MET A 225 -12.42 0.63 11.66
C MET A 225 -13.78 0.51 12.34
N ALA A 226 -13.86 0.76 13.65
CA ALA A 226 -15.08 0.55 14.44
C ALA A 226 -16.30 1.34 13.95
N LYS A 227 -16.07 2.46 13.25
CA LYS A 227 -17.12 3.32 12.69
C LYS A 227 -17.57 2.92 11.27
N CYS A 228 -16.81 2.07 10.59
CA CYS A 228 -17.13 1.65 9.23
C CYS A 228 -18.30 0.67 9.21
N GLY A 229 -19.15 0.76 8.19
CA GLY A 229 -20.32 -0.11 8.04
C GLY A 229 -19.99 -1.58 7.82
N ARG A 230 -18.86 -1.88 7.14
CA ARG A 230 -18.36 -3.23 6.90
C ARG A 230 -16.85 -3.24 7.05
N VAL A 231 -16.32 -4.25 7.74
CA VAL A 231 -14.88 -4.46 7.94
C VAL A 231 -14.49 -5.82 7.41
N LEU A 232 -13.63 -5.87 6.42
CA LEU A 232 -13.09 -7.09 5.83
C LEU A 232 -11.65 -7.30 6.32
N VAL A 233 -11.41 -8.42 6.98
CA VAL A 233 -10.07 -8.90 7.33
C VAL A 233 -9.53 -9.74 6.17
N GLY A 234 -8.33 -9.43 5.71
CA GLY A 234 -7.70 -10.01 4.53
C GLY A 234 -7.46 -11.53 4.60
N TYR A 235 -7.32 -12.11 3.42
CA TYR A 235 -7.04 -13.53 3.26
C TYR A 235 -5.68 -13.90 3.88
N GLY A 236 -5.64 -15.00 4.63
CA GLY A 236 -4.44 -15.46 5.33
C GLY A 236 -4.15 -14.70 6.65
N ALA A 237 -5.00 -13.76 7.05
CA ALA A 237 -4.89 -13.08 8.34
C ALA A 237 -5.23 -14.02 9.50
N ASP A 238 -4.57 -13.83 10.64
CA ASP A 238 -4.83 -14.59 11.87
C ASP A 238 -6.13 -14.09 12.53
N LYS A 239 -7.21 -14.86 12.33
CA LYS A 239 -8.53 -14.61 12.90
C LYS A 239 -8.50 -14.45 14.42
N ARG A 240 -7.80 -15.33 15.10
CA ARG A 240 -7.73 -15.35 16.56
C ARG A 240 -7.09 -14.05 17.07
N LYS A 241 -5.96 -13.67 16.48
CA LYS A 241 -5.27 -12.43 16.84
C LYS A 241 -6.14 -11.18 16.63
N VAL A 242 -6.92 -11.14 15.55
CA VAL A 242 -7.86 -10.04 15.29
C VAL A 242 -8.92 -9.95 16.38
N LEU A 243 -9.58 -11.07 16.70
CA LEU A 243 -10.64 -11.13 17.71
C LEU A 243 -10.11 -10.76 19.10
N GLU A 244 -9.00 -11.35 19.54
CA GLU A 244 -8.33 -11.02 20.80
C GLU A 244 -7.95 -9.54 20.89
N THR A 245 -7.47 -8.96 19.78
CA THR A 245 -7.14 -7.52 19.73
C THR A 245 -8.40 -6.66 19.86
N ILE A 246 -9.48 -6.98 19.14
CA ILE A 246 -10.76 -6.25 19.23
C ILE A 246 -11.32 -6.32 20.66
N GLU A 247 -11.29 -7.48 21.30
CA GLU A 247 -11.74 -7.66 22.69
C GLU A 247 -10.95 -6.81 23.69
N SER A 248 -9.66 -6.59 23.42
CA SER A 248 -8.80 -5.76 24.27
C SER A 248 -9.07 -4.24 24.14
N LEU A 249 -9.76 -3.81 23.06
CA LEU A 249 -10.10 -2.41 22.84
C LEU A 249 -11.21 -1.90 23.79
N PRO A 250 -11.25 -0.59 24.08
CA PRO A 250 -12.41 0.03 24.72
C PRO A 250 -13.70 -0.26 23.97
N GLN A 251 -14.82 -0.46 24.65
CA GLN A 251 -16.11 -0.83 24.07
C GLN A 251 -16.53 0.07 22.88
N SER A 252 -16.27 1.38 22.98
CA SER A 252 -16.59 2.35 21.91
C SER A 252 -15.72 2.24 20.66
N GLN A 253 -14.62 1.45 20.72
CA GLN A 253 -13.66 1.22 19.63
C GLN A 253 -13.70 -0.22 19.12
N ARG A 254 -14.61 -1.06 19.60
CA ARG A 254 -14.78 -2.43 19.14
C ARG A 254 -15.61 -2.46 17.87
N ILE A 255 -15.18 -3.30 16.94
CA ILE A 255 -15.94 -3.60 15.72
C ILE A 255 -17.06 -4.56 16.10
N PRO A 256 -18.34 -4.25 15.86
CA PRO A 256 -19.45 -5.17 16.06
C PRO A 256 -19.29 -6.43 15.19
N GLU A 257 -19.65 -7.60 15.73
CA GLU A 257 -19.47 -8.89 15.04
C GLU A 257 -20.20 -8.93 13.70
N GLU A 258 -21.39 -8.37 13.61
CA GLU A 258 -22.21 -8.32 12.39
C GLU A 258 -21.60 -7.45 11.28
N ARG A 259 -20.58 -6.64 11.60
CA ARG A 259 -19.83 -5.83 10.62
C ARG A 259 -18.46 -6.40 10.27
N LEU A 260 -18.03 -7.46 10.96
CA LEU A 260 -16.70 -8.07 10.81
C LEU A 260 -16.77 -9.29 9.90
N PHE A 261 -16.08 -9.23 8.79
CA PHE A 261 -16.00 -10.29 7.78
C PHE A 261 -14.55 -10.74 7.60
N PHE A 262 -14.35 -12.03 7.32
CA PHE A 262 -13.04 -12.58 7.02
C PHE A 262 -13.01 -13.08 5.57
N ALA A 263 -11.98 -12.70 4.81
CA ALA A 263 -11.87 -13.09 3.41
C ALA A 263 -11.82 -14.63 3.24
N SER A 264 -11.21 -15.35 4.18
CA SER A 264 -11.15 -16.82 4.19
C SER A 264 -12.52 -17.51 4.33
N ASP A 265 -13.57 -16.79 4.73
CA ASP A 265 -14.93 -17.34 4.82
C ASP A 265 -15.70 -17.14 3.50
N ALA A 266 -15.28 -16.18 2.68
CA ALA A 266 -15.92 -15.83 1.41
C ALA A 266 -15.24 -16.48 0.20
N VAL A 267 -13.92 -16.73 0.27
CA VAL A 267 -13.14 -17.26 -0.84
C VAL A 267 -12.14 -18.33 -0.39
N ARG A 268 -11.82 -19.26 -1.29
CA ARG A 268 -10.81 -20.30 -1.09
C ARG A 268 -9.82 -20.27 -2.24
N VAL A 269 -8.51 -20.32 -1.95
CA VAL A 269 -7.47 -20.38 -2.98
C VAL A 269 -6.73 -21.71 -2.89
N GLU A 270 -6.75 -22.45 -4.01
CA GLU A 270 -6.10 -23.74 -4.16
C GLU A 270 -5.59 -23.88 -5.60
N ASP A 271 -4.35 -24.33 -5.78
CA ASP A 271 -3.72 -24.61 -7.08
C ASP A 271 -3.86 -23.48 -8.14
N GLY A 272 -3.68 -22.23 -7.72
CA GLY A 272 -3.77 -21.08 -8.61
C GLY A 272 -5.19 -20.69 -9.02
N VAL A 273 -6.19 -21.26 -8.37
CA VAL A 273 -7.61 -20.97 -8.56
C VAL A 273 -8.18 -20.33 -7.29
N CYS A 274 -8.91 -19.23 -7.44
CA CYS A 274 -9.69 -18.59 -6.37
C CYS A 274 -11.16 -18.93 -6.58
N GLY A 275 -11.71 -19.80 -5.73
CA GLY A 275 -13.14 -20.14 -5.68
C GLY A 275 -13.88 -19.19 -4.75
N TYR A 276 -15.14 -18.87 -5.07
CA TYR A 276 -16.03 -18.00 -4.29
C TYR A 276 -17.49 -18.48 -4.35
N GLY A 277 -18.38 -17.85 -3.56
CA GLY A 277 -19.81 -18.14 -3.55
C GLY A 277 -20.14 -19.60 -3.22
N ASN A 278 -19.49 -20.18 -2.19
CA ASN A 278 -19.63 -21.58 -1.80
C ASN A 278 -19.37 -22.58 -2.95
N GLY A 279 -18.43 -22.25 -3.84
CA GLY A 279 -18.06 -23.09 -4.98
C GLY A 279 -18.90 -22.87 -6.24
N SER A 280 -19.77 -21.86 -6.27
CA SER A 280 -20.57 -21.53 -7.46
C SER A 280 -19.79 -20.80 -8.55
N GLY A 281 -18.65 -20.17 -8.22
CA GLY A 281 -17.77 -19.45 -9.14
C GLY A 281 -16.30 -19.62 -8.80
N GLY A 282 -15.45 -19.26 -9.75
CA GLY A 282 -13.99 -19.29 -9.57
C GLY A 282 -13.24 -18.79 -10.78
N PHE A 283 -12.05 -18.25 -10.55
CA PHE A 283 -11.13 -17.81 -11.60
C PHE A 283 -9.70 -18.29 -11.30
N SER A 284 -8.90 -18.45 -12.35
CA SER A 284 -7.49 -18.75 -12.23
C SER A 284 -6.65 -17.49 -12.49
N ASN A 285 -5.53 -17.37 -11.77
CA ASN A 285 -4.53 -16.34 -12.03
C ASN A 285 -3.15 -16.86 -11.61
N PRO A 286 -2.10 -16.79 -12.47
CA PRO A 286 -0.76 -17.25 -12.13
C PRO A 286 -0.16 -16.63 -10.88
N LEU A 287 -0.54 -15.38 -10.53
CA LEU A 287 -0.07 -14.69 -9.32
C LEU A 287 -0.59 -15.33 -8.03
N LEU A 288 -1.62 -16.17 -8.08
CA LEU A 288 -2.13 -16.89 -6.90
C LEU A 288 -1.17 -17.94 -6.35
N TYR A 289 -0.15 -18.32 -7.10
CA TYR A 289 0.95 -19.15 -6.59
C TYR A 289 1.95 -18.39 -5.71
N LEU A 290 1.91 -17.06 -5.72
CA LEU A 290 2.79 -16.19 -4.96
C LEU A 290 2.06 -15.69 -3.71
N GLU A 291 2.56 -16.01 -2.51
CA GLU A 291 1.85 -15.79 -1.25
C GLU A 291 1.33 -14.34 -1.07
N GLY A 292 2.17 -13.33 -1.32
CA GLY A 292 1.76 -11.92 -1.20
C GLY A 292 0.68 -11.50 -2.20
N TYR A 293 0.72 -12.02 -3.42
CA TYR A 293 -0.32 -11.79 -4.43
C TYR A 293 -1.57 -12.61 -4.15
N LYS A 294 -1.41 -13.86 -3.72
CA LYS A 294 -2.52 -14.71 -3.29
C LYS A 294 -3.37 -14.02 -2.24
N GLN A 295 -2.72 -13.51 -1.18
CA GLN A 295 -3.41 -12.78 -0.12
C GLN A 295 -4.14 -11.54 -0.65
N ALA A 296 -3.48 -10.74 -1.49
CA ALA A 296 -4.06 -9.51 -2.04
C ALA A 296 -5.22 -9.77 -3.00
N ILE A 297 -5.06 -10.72 -3.95
CA ILE A 297 -6.08 -11.05 -4.95
C ILE A 297 -7.29 -11.71 -4.27
N ALA A 298 -7.07 -12.65 -3.35
CA ALA A 298 -8.16 -13.28 -2.59
C ALA A 298 -8.89 -12.27 -1.70
N THR A 299 -8.19 -11.33 -1.08
CA THR A 299 -8.81 -10.24 -0.33
C THR A 299 -9.66 -9.35 -1.23
N ALA A 300 -9.17 -9.01 -2.43
CA ALA A 300 -9.93 -8.23 -3.41
C ALA A 300 -11.16 -9.00 -3.90
N ALA A 301 -11.05 -10.31 -4.13
CA ALA A 301 -12.17 -11.16 -4.50
C ALA A 301 -13.25 -11.22 -3.41
N ALA A 302 -12.84 -11.39 -2.15
CA ALA A 302 -13.76 -11.37 -1.01
C ALA A 302 -14.45 -10.01 -0.84
N ALA A 303 -13.72 -8.90 -1.04
CA ALA A 303 -14.28 -7.55 -1.02
C ALA A 303 -15.31 -7.36 -2.16
N ALA A 304 -15.02 -7.88 -3.36
CA ALA A 304 -15.97 -7.87 -4.47
C ALA A 304 -17.27 -8.59 -4.10
N CYS A 305 -17.17 -9.82 -3.60
CA CYS A 305 -18.33 -10.59 -3.16
C CYS A 305 -19.14 -9.86 -2.09
N LEU A 306 -18.49 -9.27 -1.09
CA LEU A 306 -19.13 -8.51 -0.02
C LEU A 306 -19.85 -7.25 -0.52
N LEU A 307 -19.37 -6.67 -1.62
CA LEU A 307 -20.00 -5.53 -2.30
C LEU A 307 -21.04 -5.94 -3.36
N GLY A 308 -21.24 -7.24 -3.57
CA GLY A 308 -22.20 -7.77 -4.54
C GLY A 308 -21.68 -7.80 -5.99
N TYR A 309 -20.37 -7.72 -6.20
CA TYR A 309 -19.75 -7.81 -7.53
C TYR A 309 -19.15 -9.20 -7.80
N ASN A 310 -19.09 -9.57 -9.07
CA ASN A 310 -18.41 -10.77 -9.52
C ASN A 310 -16.90 -10.51 -9.63
N PRO A 311 -16.03 -11.32 -8.97
CA PRO A 311 -14.58 -11.15 -8.98
C PRO A 311 -13.86 -11.73 -10.19
N ASP A 312 -14.53 -12.38 -11.17
CA ASP A 312 -13.91 -13.11 -12.29
C ASP A 312 -12.90 -12.28 -13.10
N SER A 313 -13.11 -10.96 -13.17
CA SER A 313 -12.20 -10.05 -13.87
C SER A 313 -10.78 -10.04 -13.26
N LEU A 314 -10.61 -10.52 -12.02
CA LEU A 314 -9.30 -10.69 -11.39
C LEU A 314 -8.44 -11.77 -12.06
N SER A 315 -9.01 -12.64 -12.90
CA SER A 315 -8.26 -13.54 -13.78
C SER A 315 -7.28 -12.79 -14.70
N GLY A 316 -7.64 -11.58 -15.13
CA GLY A 316 -6.83 -10.70 -15.97
C GLY A 316 -5.95 -9.72 -15.19
N PHE A 317 -5.87 -9.79 -13.85
CA PHE A 317 -4.97 -8.95 -13.08
C PHE A 317 -3.53 -9.41 -13.23
N THR A 318 -2.66 -8.54 -13.73
CA THR A 318 -1.29 -8.93 -14.14
C THR A 318 -0.22 -8.63 -13.10
N SER A 319 -0.29 -7.58 -12.36
CA SER A 319 0.60 -7.21 -11.24
C SER A 319 0.60 -5.70 -10.99
N VAL A 320 1.32 -5.29 -9.95
CA VAL A 320 1.57 -3.86 -9.66
C VAL A 320 2.92 -3.47 -10.24
N PRO A 321 3.06 -2.31 -10.90
CA PRO A 321 4.35 -1.83 -11.39
C PRO A 321 5.44 -1.87 -10.31
N GLY A 322 6.62 -2.43 -10.65
CA GLY A 322 7.74 -2.63 -9.71
C GLY A 322 7.52 -3.71 -8.65
N ARG A 323 6.44 -4.52 -8.77
CA ARG A 323 6.17 -5.68 -7.90
C ARG A 323 5.86 -6.89 -8.75
N LEU A 324 6.90 -7.53 -9.28
CA LEU A 324 6.82 -8.64 -10.24
C LEU A 324 6.10 -8.25 -11.55
N SER A 325 6.23 -7.00 -11.98
CA SER A 325 5.67 -6.58 -13.27
C SER A 325 6.47 -7.20 -14.41
N LEU A 326 5.74 -7.85 -15.33
CA LEU A 326 6.31 -8.55 -16.46
C LEU A 326 6.20 -7.70 -17.72
N THR A 327 7.33 -7.47 -18.39
CA THR A 327 7.39 -6.83 -19.72
C THR A 327 8.23 -7.71 -20.67
N ARG A 328 8.03 -7.54 -21.97
CA ARG A 328 8.87 -8.20 -22.97
C ARG A 328 9.54 -7.16 -23.84
N GLU A 329 10.88 -7.26 -23.95
CA GLU A 329 11.72 -6.32 -24.67
C GLU A 329 12.64 -7.11 -25.60
N ASN A 330 12.52 -6.89 -26.91
CA ASN A 330 13.31 -7.60 -27.93
C ASN A 330 13.31 -9.14 -27.76
N GLY A 331 12.19 -9.70 -27.31
CA GLY A 331 12.06 -11.14 -27.08
C GLY A 331 12.56 -11.62 -25.71
N ILE A 332 13.15 -10.75 -24.90
CA ILE A 332 13.61 -11.02 -23.53
C ILE A 332 12.48 -10.71 -22.55
N THR A 333 12.17 -11.63 -21.65
CA THR A 333 11.25 -11.36 -20.54
C THR A 333 11.98 -10.60 -19.44
N VAL A 334 11.39 -9.49 -19.01
CA VAL A 334 11.87 -8.69 -17.87
C VAL A 334 10.83 -8.73 -16.76
N ILE A 335 11.24 -9.20 -15.58
CA ILE A 335 10.43 -9.21 -14.36
C ILE A 335 10.96 -8.12 -13.44
N ASP A 336 10.20 -7.04 -13.27
CA ASP A 336 10.59 -5.92 -12.41
C ASP A 336 9.95 -6.05 -11.02
N ASN A 337 10.81 -6.31 -10.02
CA ASN A 337 10.49 -6.34 -8.60
C ASN A 337 11.26 -5.24 -7.84
N SER A 338 11.58 -4.13 -8.51
CA SER A 338 12.34 -3.01 -7.92
C SER A 338 11.40 -2.02 -7.25
N ASN A 339 11.46 -1.94 -5.92
CA ASN A 339 10.63 -1.05 -5.10
C ASN A 339 11.26 -0.85 -3.70
N SER A 340 10.67 0.00 -2.88
CA SER A 340 11.16 0.28 -1.52
C SER A 340 11.10 -0.92 -0.56
N GLY A 341 10.29 -1.93 -0.86
CA GLY A 341 10.14 -3.17 -0.08
C GLY A 341 11.02 -4.32 -0.55
N THR A 342 11.86 -4.11 -1.59
CA THR A 342 12.75 -5.16 -2.12
C THR A 342 13.75 -5.60 -1.05
N ASN A 343 13.89 -6.90 -0.87
CA ASN A 343 14.77 -7.55 0.09
C ASN A 343 15.11 -8.97 -0.38
N ARG A 344 15.93 -9.72 0.38
CA ARG A 344 16.30 -11.10 0.05
C ARG A 344 15.09 -11.97 -0.31
N ASN A 345 14.09 -12.04 0.56
CA ASN A 345 12.94 -12.92 0.36
C ASN A 345 12.13 -12.57 -0.88
N THR A 346 11.90 -11.28 -1.13
CA THR A 346 11.15 -10.84 -2.33
C THR A 346 11.93 -11.07 -3.61
N SER A 347 13.27 -11.06 -3.56
CA SER A 347 14.14 -11.39 -4.70
C SER A 347 14.09 -12.88 -5.02
N VAL A 348 14.12 -13.75 -4.01
CA VAL A 348 13.96 -15.22 -4.19
C VAL A 348 12.59 -15.52 -4.78
N ILE A 349 11.52 -14.93 -4.28
CA ILE A 349 10.16 -15.09 -4.81
C ILE A 349 10.08 -14.67 -6.28
N ALA A 350 10.74 -13.59 -6.67
CA ALA A 350 10.79 -13.14 -8.07
C ALA A 350 11.47 -14.19 -8.97
N ALA A 351 12.56 -14.79 -8.49
CA ALA A 351 13.27 -15.83 -9.21
C ALA A 351 12.46 -17.15 -9.32
N GLU A 352 11.76 -17.54 -8.27
CA GLU A 352 10.85 -18.68 -8.30
C GLU A 352 9.70 -18.46 -9.29
N TYR A 353 9.14 -17.26 -9.30
CA TYR A 353 8.11 -16.88 -10.27
C TYR A 353 8.64 -17.01 -11.71
N ALA A 354 9.83 -16.46 -11.99
CA ALA A 354 10.47 -16.57 -13.29
C ALA A 354 10.65 -18.04 -13.73
N ARG A 355 11.13 -18.90 -12.84
CA ARG A 355 11.33 -20.33 -13.15
C ARG A 355 10.02 -21.05 -13.48
N ARG A 356 8.93 -20.69 -12.80
CA ARG A 356 7.61 -21.32 -13.03
C ARG A 356 6.95 -20.84 -14.32
N THR A 357 7.14 -19.58 -14.70
CA THR A 357 6.41 -18.96 -15.81
C THR A 357 7.19 -18.97 -17.13
N GLU A 358 8.52 -18.84 -17.08
CA GLU A 358 9.33 -18.61 -18.27
C GLU A 358 10.26 -19.79 -18.62
N ASN A 359 10.51 -20.71 -17.71
CA ASN A 359 11.41 -21.87 -17.87
C ASN A 359 12.74 -21.50 -18.56
N ALA A 360 13.35 -20.37 -18.15
CA ALA A 360 14.50 -19.75 -18.79
C ALA A 360 15.64 -19.53 -17.81
N GLY A 361 16.86 -19.34 -18.31
CA GLY A 361 18.03 -18.94 -17.51
C GLY A 361 17.81 -17.55 -16.91
N ILE A 362 18.28 -17.33 -15.67
CA ILE A 362 18.08 -16.09 -14.92
C ILE A 362 19.31 -15.20 -15.01
N ILE A 363 19.10 -13.94 -15.39
CA ILE A 363 20.03 -12.83 -15.18
C ILE A 363 19.43 -11.92 -14.13
N LEU A 364 20.12 -11.76 -13.00
CA LEU A 364 19.61 -11.03 -11.84
C LEU A 364 20.25 -9.64 -11.75
N VAL A 365 19.47 -8.59 -11.60
CA VAL A 365 19.92 -7.25 -11.20
C VAL A 365 19.49 -7.04 -9.76
N ILE A 366 20.40 -6.86 -8.82
CA ILE A 366 20.09 -6.84 -7.40
C ILE A 366 20.91 -5.78 -6.65
N GLY A 367 20.33 -5.14 -5.66
CA GLY A 367 21.04 -4.19 -4.82
C GLY A 367 20.20 -3.01 -4.37
N ILE A 368 20.83 -1.86 -4.18
CA ILE A 368 20.22 -0.63 -3.66
C ILE A 368 20.68 0.58 -4.46
N GLU A 369 19.74 1.40 -4.88
CA GLU A 369 19.99 2.65 -5.64
C GLU A 369 19.96 3.90 -4.75
N SER A 370 19.23 3.85 -3.63
CA SER A 370 19.05 5.01 -2.76
C SER A 370 19.31 4.68 -1.31
N GLU A 371 20.26 5.38 -0.68
CA GLU A 371 20.56 5.26 0.76
C GLU A 371 19.46 5.83 1.65
N THR A 372 18.49 6.57 1.09
CA THR A 372 17.37 7.17 1.83
C THR A 372 16.21 6.21 2.10
N VAL A 373 16.30 4.95 1.66
CA VAL A 373 15.30 3.93 1.94
C VAL A 373 15.49 3.37 3.35
N CYS A 374 14.47 3.49 4.21
CA CYS A 374 14.53 3.29 5.67
C CYS A 374 15.14 1.97 6.19
N GLU A 375 15.24 0.91 5.40
CA GLU A 375 15.74 -0.41 5.87
C GLU A 375 16.94 -0.93 5.10
N GLY A 376 17.59 -0.18 4.24
CA GLY A 376 18.75 -0.64 3.47
C GLY A 376 18.55 -2.01 2.75
N PHE A 377 19.58 -2.50 2.08
CA PHE A 377 19.69 -3.87 1.57
C PHE A 377 21.12 -4.35 1.85
N PRO A 378 21.35 -4.96 3.02
CA PRO A 378 22.70 -5.31 3.50
C PRO A 378 23.44 -6.23 2.54
N LYS A 379 24.79 -6.12 2.52
CA LYS A 379 25.68 -6.97 1.69
C LYS A 379 25.38 -8.46 1.89
N GLU A 380 25.20 -8.87 3.15
CA GLU A 380 24.95 -10.26 3.55
C GLU A 380 23.63 -10.79 2.94
N ASP A 381 22.61 -9.96 2.90
CA ASP A 381 21.30 -10.30 2.33
C ASP A 381 21.38 -10.41 0.80
N VAL A 382 22.10 -9.51 0.13
CA VAL A 382 22.32 -9.55 -1.32
C VAL A 382 23.12 -10.80 -1.70
N THR A 383 24.23 -11.08 -1.01
CA THR A 383 25.06 -12.27 -1.24
C THR A 383 24.27 -13.55 -1.00
N SER A 384 23.48 -13.59 0.08
CA SER A 384 22.61 -14.74 0.38
C SER A 384 21.51 -14.94 -0.68
N ALA A 385 20.93 -13.86 -1.21
CA ALA A 385 19.95 -13.93 -2.28
C ALA A 385 20.56 -14.50 -3.56
N ILE A 386 21.74 -14.02 -3.96
CA ILE A 386 22.47 -14.54 -5.15
C ILE A 386 22.76 -16.03 -4.99
N ALA A 387 23.29 -16.43 -3.82
CA ALA A 387 23.63 -17.84 -3.54
C ALA A 387 22.39 -18.77 -3.54
N GLU A 388 21.22 -18.27 -3.11
CA GLU A 388 19.97 -19.03 -3.10
C GLU A 388 19.31 -19.07 -4.49
N ILE A 389 19.32 -17.93 -5.20
CA ILE A 389 18.74 -17.82 -6.55
C ILE A 389 19.61 -18.56 -7.59
N LYS A 390 20.91 -18.56 -7.44
CA LYS A 390 21.85 -19.19 -8.39
C LYS A 390 21.59 -18.73 -9.84
N PRO A 391 21.66 -17.42 -10.12
CA PRO A 391 21.50 -16.90 -11.46
C PRO A 391 22.75 -17.21 -12.30
N GLU A 392 22.62 -17.25 -13.63
CA GLU A 392 23.78 -17.36 -14.52
C GLU A 392 24.71 -16.14 -14.38
N CYS A 393 24.11 -14.95 -14.25
CA CYS A 393 24.80 -13.69 -14.01
C CYS A 393 24.05 -12.87 -12.98
N ALA A 394 24.78 -12.15 -12.13
CA ALA A 394 24.23 -11.14 -11.24
C ALA A 394 24.90 -9.78 -11.50
N VAL A 395 24.09 -8.74 -11.72
CA VAL A 395 24.50 -7.34 -11.80
C VAL A 395 24.18 -6.68 -10.48
N VAL A 396 25.19 -6.41 -9.68
CA VAL A 396 25.07 -5.80 -8.35
C VAL A 396 25.02 -4.28 -8.49
N VAL A 397 23.98 -3.66 -7.92
CA VAL A 397 23.72 -2.22 -8.01
C VAL A 397 24.00 -1.54 -6.66
N GLY A 398 24.74 -0.44 -6.71
CA GLY A 398 24.99 0.45 -5.56
C GLY A 398 26.42 0.44 -5.04
N ASP A 399 26.90 1.64 -4.66
CA ASP A 399 28.30 1.86 -4.22
C ASP A 399 28.64 1.08 -2.95
N SER A 400 27.73 0.98 -2.00
CA SER A 400 27.92 0.21 -0.76
C SER A 400 28.08 -1.29 -0.97
N LEU A 401 27.73 -1.81 -2.16
CA LEU A 401 27.78 -3.22 -2.52
C LEU A 401 28.93 -3.58 -3.46
N LYS A 402 29.81 -2.63 -3.82
CA LYS A 402 31.01 -2.86 -4.66
C LYS A 402 31.98 -3.91 -4.09
N GLY A 403 31.90 -4.19 -2.81
CA GLY A 403 32.69 -5.24 -2.15
C GLY A 403 32.14 -6.66 -2.33
N ILE A 404 31.07 -6.88 -3.10
CA ILE A 404 30.62 -8.20 -3.53
C ILE A 404 31.42 -8.54 -4.79
N VAL A 405 32.24 -9.56 -4.72
CA VAL A 405 33.19 -9.92 -5.80
C VAL A 405 33.00 -11.37 -6.23
N GLN A 406 33.62 -11.75 -7.35
CA GLN A 406 33.50 -13.11 -7.92
C GLN A 406 33.95 -14.19 -6.91
N GLU A 407 35.01 -13.92 -6.12
CA GLU A 407 35.57 -14.85 -5.14
C GLU A 407 34.57 -15.22 -4.02
N ASP A 408 33.56 -14.37 -3.75
CA ASP A 408 32.50 -14.67 -2.78
C ASP A 408 31.66 -15.90 -3.23
N PHE A 409 31.73 -16.30 -4.52
CA PHE A 409 30.90 -17.34 -5.13
C PHE A 409 31.70 -18.50 -5.75
N ASP A 410 33.05 -18.40 -5.85
CA ASP A 410 33.92 -19.40 -6.50
C ASP A 410 33.92 -20.78 -5.82
N ASN A 411 33.52 -20.83 -4.54
CA ASN A 411 33.40 -22.07 -3.76
C ASN A 411 32.03 -22.72 -3.85
N THR A 412 31.08 -22.13 -4.60
CA THR A 412 29.77 -22.72 -4.86
C THR A 412 29.83 -23.49 -6.18
N SER A 413 29.15 -24.62 -6.28
CA SER A 413 29.08 -25.46 -7.49
C SER A 413 28.43 -24.75 -8.69
N ASP A 414 28.07 -23.50 -8.56
CA ASP A 414 27.31 -22.70 -9.50
C ASP A 414 28.16 -21.50 -9.96
N ASN A 415 28.55 -21.47 -11.23
CA ASN A 415 29.36 -20.42 -11.86
C ASN A 415 28.58 -19.12 -12.11
N THR A 416 28.02 -18.48 -11.09
CA THR A 416 27.39 -17.15 -11.24
C THR A 416 28.44 -16.09 -11.55
N ILE A 417 28.32 -15.38 -12.66
CA ILE A 417 29.21 -14.29 -13.05
C ILE A 417 28.73 -12.98 -12.42
N ILE A 418 29.63 -12.24 -11.72
CA ILE A 418 29.29 -10.99 -11.04
C ILE A 418 29.69 -9.79 -11.88
N TYR A 419 28.77 -8.87 -12.07
CA TYR A 419 28.96 -7.56 -12.67
C TYR A 419 28.52 -6.47 -11.68
N HIS A 420 28.96 -5.22 -11.92
CA HIS A 420 28.53 -4.05 -11.14
C HIS A 420 27.88 -3.00 -12.01
N ALA A 421 26.96 -2.25 -11.42
CA ALA A 421 26.35 -1.07 -12.03
C ALA A 421 26.09 0.00 -10.96
N ASP A 422 26.06 1.27 -11.36
CA ASP A 422 25.92 2.39 -10.43
C ASP A 422 24.45 2.60 -10.00
N ASN A 423 23.50 2.26 -10.88
CA ASN A 423 22.07 2.44 -10.65
C ASN A 423 21.25 1.38 -11.38
N LEU A 424 19.93 1.35 -11.10
CA LEU A 424 19.02 0.37 -11.69
C LEU A 424 18.97 0.46 -13.22
N GLU A 425 19.01 1.66 -13.80
CA GLU A 425 18.94 1.84 -15.25
C GLU A 425 20.17 1.23 -15.95
N SER A 426 21.39 1.53 -15.46
CA SER A 426 22.62 0.96 -15.98
C SER A 426 22.70 -0.55 -15.75
N GLY A 427 22.24 -1.03 -14.59
CA GLY A 427 22.14 -2.46 -14.27
C GLY A 427 21.18 -3.20 -15.20
N ARG A 428 20.01 -2.63 -15.45
CA ARG A 428 19.02 -3.17 -16.39
C ARG A 428 19.56 -3.22 -17.83
N LYS A 429 20.20 -2.15 -18.29
CA LYS A 429 20.82 -2.09 -19.61
C LYS A 429 21.86 -3.21 -19.76
N ARG A 430 22.74 -3.36 -18.78
CA ARG A 430 23.80 -4.40 -18.78
C ARG A 430 23.19 -5.80 -18.81
N ALA A 431 22.16 -6.05 -18.02
CA ALA A 431 21.48 -7.35 -17.99
C ALA A 431 20.81 -7.70 -19.34
N LEU A 432 20.19 -6.71 -20.01
CA LEU A 432 19.60 -6.89 -21.34
C LEU A 432 20.66 -7.16 -22.42
N GLU A 433 21.82 -6.49 -22.36
CA GLU A 433 22.96 -6.78 -23.24
C GLU A 433 23.46 -8.23 -23.09
N ILE A 434 23.63 -8.69 -21.85
CA ILE A 434 24.03 -10.08 -21.54
C ILE A 434 22.99 -11.08 -22.09
N ALA A 435 21.69 -10.79 -21.86
CA ALA A 435 20.60 -11.64 -22.35
C ALA A 435 20.55 -11.70 -23.88
N GLY A 436 20.79 -10.58 -24.58
CA GLY A 436 20.77 -10.48 -26.04
C GLY A 436 21.95 -11.20 -26.73
N VAL A 437 23.16 -11.15 -26.15
CA VAL A 437 24.35 -11.83 -26.67
C VAL A 437 24.15 -13.35 -26.63
N SER A 438 23.57 -13.87 -25.55
CA SER A 438 23.30 -15.31 -25.40
C SER A 438 22.25 -15.84 -26.43
N GLY A 439 21.31 -14.97 -26.86
CA GLY A 439 20.27 -15.32 -27.84
C GLY A 439 20.77 -15.43 -29.27
N ASN A 440 21.88 -14.78 -29.64
CA ASN A 440 22.43 -14.81 -31.00
C ASN A 440 23.26 -16.09 -31.33
N GLU A 441 23.68 -16.83 -30.30
CA GLU A 441 24.43 -18.10 -30.48
C GLU A 441 23.52 -19.35 -30.43
N ALA A 442 22.25 -19.22 -30.06
CA ALA A 442 21.29 -20.31 -30.00
C ALA A 442 20.90 -20.74 -31.44
N LYS A 443 21.29 -21.93 -31.84
CA LYS A 443 20.81 -22.58 -33.08
C LYS A 443 19.27 -22.65 -33.03
N GLN A 444 18.63 -22.38 -34.18
CA GLN A 444 17.19 -22.53 -34.39
C GLN A 444 16.70 -23.90 -33.88
N GLY A 445 16.10 -23.95 -32.69
CA GLY A 445 15.60 -25.18 -32.07
C GLY A 445 15.69 -25.22 -30.54
N ASP A 446 16.51 -24.38 -29.90
CA ASP A 446 16.66 -24.34 -28.45
C ASP A 446 15.86 -23.13 -27.88
N CYS A 447 14.68 -23.43 -27.37
CA CYS A 447 13.78 -22.42 -26.77
C CYS A 447 14.22 -21.93 -25.35
N GLY A 448 15.51 -21.98 -25.02
CA GLY A 448 16.10 -21.50 -23.80
C GLY A 448 16.29 -19.98 -23.78
N GLY A 449 15.25 -19.20 -23.79
CA GLY A 449 15.32 -17.74 -23.59
C GLY A 449 15.93 -17.38 -22.24
N LYS A 450 16.45 -16.13 -22.11
CA LYS A 450 16.90 -15.58 -20.82
C LYS A 450 15.82 -14.70 -20.23
N THR A 451 15.67 -14.75 -18.91
CA THR A 451 14.80 -13.84 -18.14
C THR A 451 15.64 -12.90 -17.31
N VAL A 452 15.43 -11.61 -17.47
CA VAL A 452 16.03 -10.57 -16.63
C VAL A 452 15.13 -10.30 -15.44
N ILE A 453 15.66 -10.39 -14.23
CA ILE A 453 14.93 -10.08 -12.99
C ILE A 453 15.57 -8.86 -12.35
N LEU A 454 14.76 -7.82 -12.11
CA LEU A 454 15.19 -6.60 -11.44
C LEU A 454 14.73 -6.64 -9.98
N CYS A 455 15.67 -6.64 -9.05
CA CYS A 455 15.44 -6.67 -7.60
C CYS A 455 16.29 -5.58 -6.91
N VAL A 456 16.08 -4.33 -7.32
CA VAL A 456 16.80 -3.19 -6.75
C VAL A 456 15.91 -2.42 -5.79
N LYS A 457 16.42 -2.14 -4.59
CA LYS A 457 15.72 -1.32 -3.62
C LYS A 457 15.79 0.15 -4.04
N THR A 458 14.65 0.73 -4.35
CA THR A 458 14.54 2.10 -4.88
C THR A 458 13.21 2.73 -4.52
N TRP A 459 13.14 4.06 -4.53
CA TRP A 459 11.90 4.81 -4.51
C TRP A 459 11.37 5.00 -5.93
N ARG A 460 10.21 4.41 -6.24
CA ARG A 460 9.49 4.60 -7.50
C ARG A 460 8.01 4.83 -7.24
#